data_62316cd9f11c3ee73425e55cce50241c
#
_entry.id   62316cd9f11c3ee73425e55cce50241c
#
_cell.length_a   1.000
_cell.length_b   1.000
_cell.length_c   1.000
_cell.angle_alpha   90.00
_cell.angle_beta   90.00
_cell.angle_gamma   90.00
#
_symmetry.space_group_name_H-M   'P 1'
#
loop_
_entity.id
_entity.type
_entity.pdbx_description
1 polymer ?
#
loop_
_entity_poly.entity_id
_entity_poly.type
_entity_poly.pdbx_seq_one_letter_code
_entity_poly.pdbx_strand_id
1 'polypeptide(L)'
;MTDKVRRRLTTLLCADAAGYTRLMGADEAGTLATLRRRRAAMATLIERHDGRIVNTWGDAVIAEFASVVEAVQCAVETQQELASHNDELPEAQRMNFRIGINLGDVMLEGDDVYGDGVNIAARLQELAEPGGILISGPVYDQVHNKLSIGFEPLGEQSLKNVAHPVTGYRVLQGGAPSRSQPPPEPRMKPPAAPEDSESGLARAWGWYTGLPRASVVLIAIAVFLFVINVFSGLHEIWFHWPAAVLLLIAFLRAARGRGSSQ
;
A
#
# COMPACT_ATOMS: atom_id res chain seq x y z
N MET A 1 -30.67 -12.51 11.54
CA MET A 1 -30.25 -11.20 12.07
C MET A 1 -28.95 -10.89 11.38
N THR A 2 -28.91 -9.93 10.47
CA THR A 2 -27.67 -9.47 9.83
C THR A 2 -26.90 -8.68 10.88
N ASP A 3 -25.79 -9.23 11.36
CA ASP A 3 -24.88 -8.50 12.25
C ASP A 3 -24.44 -7.21 11.53
N LYS A 4 -24.80 -6.07 12.13
CA LYS A 4 -24.46 -4.76 11.58
C LYS A 4 -22.95 -4.57 11.74
N VAL A 5 -22.22 -4.61 10.63
CA VAL A 5 -20.78 -4.31 10.61
C VAL A 5 -20.55 -2.93 11.26
N ARG A 6 -19.85 -2.89 12.37
CA ARG A 6 -19.48 -1.65 13.06
C ARG A 6 -18.21 -1.10 12.41
N ARG A 7 -18.22 0.20 12.07
CA ARG A 7 -17.05 0.90 11.53
C ARG A 7 -16.55 1.95 12.50
N ARG A 8 -15.25 2.19 12.47
CA ARG A 8 -14.61 3.21 13.30
C ARG A 8 -13.36 3.75 12.60
N LEU A 9 -13.17 5.07 12.68
CA LEU A 9 -11.90 5.70 12.33
C LEU A 9 -10.93 5.50 13.50
N THR A 10 -9.77 4.93 13.25
CA THR A 10 -8.77 4.66 14.29
C THR A 10 -7.35 4.74 13.72
N THR A 11 -6.38 4.94 14.59
CA THR A 11 -4.96 4.89 14.22
C THR A 11 -4.46 3.46 14.43
N LEU A 12 -3.85 2.91 13.41
CA LEU A 12 -3.32 1.55 13.39
C LEU A 12 -1.79 1.60 13.33
N LEU A 13 -1.15 0.83 14.19
CA LEU A 13 0.27 0.58 14.21
C LEU A 13 0.51 -0.89 13.88
N CYS A 14 1.26 -1.16 12.83
CA CYS A 14 1.76 -2.49 12.51
C CYS A 14 3.28 -2.53 12.70
N ALA A 15 3.77 -3.49 13.46
CA ALA A 15 5.18 -3.74 13.68
C ALA A 15 5.54 -5.18 13.34
N ASP A 16 6.71 -5.43 12.76
CA ASP A 16 7.16 -6.75 12.33
C ASP A 16 8.69 -6.86 12.42
N ALA A 17 9.20 -8.05 12.77
CA ALA A 17 10.63 -8.26 12.93
C ALA A 17 11.34 -8.43 11.57
N ALA A 18 12.29 -7.57 11.26
CA ALA A 18 13.06 -7.64 10.04
C ALA A 18 13.96 -8.89 10.02
N GLY A 19 13.80 -9.70 8.96
CA GLY A 19 14.64 -10.90 8.78
C GLY A 19 14.38 -12.02 9.79
N TYR A 20 13.17 -12.11 10.35
CA TYR A 20 12.79 -13.10 11.36
C TYR A 20 13.09 -14.55 10.93
N THR A 21 12.78 -14.93 9.69
CA THR A 21 13.08 -16.28 9.17
C THR A 21 14.58 -16.60 9.22
N ARG A 22 15.46 -15.62 8.96
CA ARG A 22 16.91 -15.79 9.06
C ARG A 22 17.35 -16.03 10.51
N LEU A 23 16.80 -15.28 11.45
CA LEU A 23 17.07 -15.43 12.88
C LEU A 23 16.61 -16.82 13.39
N MET A 24 15.41 -17.23 13.01
CA MET A 24 14.86 -18.56 13.33
C MET A 24 15.72 -19.69 12.77
N GLY A 25 16.26 -19.53 11.57
CA GLY A 25 17.17 -20.53 10.97
C GLY A 25 18.51 -20.63 11.66
N ALA A 26 18.97 -19.58 12.37
CA ALA A 26 20.23 -19.58 13.11
C ALA A 26 20.08 -20.12 14.54
N ASP A 27 19.03 -19.70 15.26
CA ASP A 27 18.71 -20.12 16.63
C ASP A 27 17.20 -19.95 16.88
N GLU A 28 16.46 -21.03 16.71
CA GLU A 28 15.00 -21.02 16.86
C GLU A 28 14.56 -20.68 18.28
N ALA A 29 15.13 -21.34 19.28
CA ALA A 29 14.72 -21.17 20.67
C ALA A 29 15.09 -19.77 21.22
N GLY A 30 16.29 -19.29 20.94
CA GLY A 30 16.76 -17.97 21.36
C GLY A 30 16.01 -16.85 20.64
N THR A 31 15.72 -17.02 19.34
CA THR A 31 14.92 -16.06 18.56
C THR A 31 13.50 -15.96 19.10
N LEU A 32 12.84 -17.09 19.39
CA LEU A 32 11.48 -17.08 19.98
C LEU A 32 11.48 -16.44 21.37
N ALA A 33 12.46 -16.75 22.21
CA ALA A 33 12.59 -16.13 23.53
C ALA A 33 12.80 -14.61 23.44
N THR A 34 13.59 -14.15 22.47
CA THR A 34 13.84 -12.74 22.20
C THR A 34 12.57 -12.06 21.69
N LEU A 35 11.87 -12.65 20.72
CA LEU A 35 10.59 -12.11 20.21
C LEU A 35 9.58 -11.91 21.33
N ARG A 36 9.43 -12.88 22.24
CA ARG A 36 8.52 -12.78 23.38
C ARG A 36 8.87 -11.60 24.28
N ARG A 37 10.16 -11.39 24.59
CA ARG A 37 10.61 -10.24 25.39
C ARG A 37 10.34 -8.91 24.70
N ARG A 38 10.61 -8.82 23.37
CA ARG A 38 10.35 -7.60 22.58
C ARG A 38 8.86 -7.27 22.54
N ARG A 39 8.02 -8.26 22.35
CA ARG A 39 6.55 -8.09 22.38
C ARG A 39 6.05 -7.66 23.75
N ALA A 40 6.59 -8.17 24.84
CA ALA A 40 6.22 -7.73 26.19
C ALA A 40 6.60 -6.26 26.41
N ALA A 41 7.77 -5.82 25.98
CA ALA A 41 8.17 -4.42 26.02
C ALA A 41 7.23 -3.53 25.18
N MET A 42 6.93 -3.94 23.94
CA MET A 42 5.96 -3.24 23.08
C MET A 42 4.58 -3.15 23.72
N ALA A 43 4.08 -4.23 24.34
CA ALA A 43 2.77 -4.23 25.00
C ALA A 43 2.71 -3.19 26.12
N THR A 44 3.75 -3.11 26.95
CA THR A 44 3.85 -2.12 28.01
C THR A 44 3.85 -0.68 27.46
N LEU A 45 4.57 -0.43 26.35
CA LEU A 45 4.60 0.87 25.70
C LEU A 45 3.26 1.24 25.08
N ILE A 46 2.62 0.29 24.39
CA ILE A 46 1.31 0.47 23.77
C ILE A 46 0.26 0.85 24.84
N GLU A 47 0.21 0.12 25.96
CA GLU A 47 -0.69 0.42 27.07
C GLU A 47 -0.40 1.79 27.70
N ARG A 48 0.87 2.18 27.88
CA ARG A 48 1.28 3.50 28.42
C ARG A 48 0.81 4.65 27.54
N HIS A 49 0.69 4.44 26.25
CA HIS A 49 0.20 5.40 25.26
C HIS A 49 -1.30 5.24 24.96
N ASP A 50 -2.08 4.69 25.87
CA ASP A 50 -3.53 4.48 25.72
C ASP A 50 -3.91 3.69 24.45
N GLY A 51 -3.00 2.84 23.96
CA GLY A 51 -3.25 1.91 22.88
C GLY A 51 -3.65 0.53 23.37
N ARG A 52 -4.13 -0.30 22.48
CA ARG A 52 -4.34 -1.72 22.75
C ARG A 52 -3.80 -2.60 21.62
N ILE A 53 -3.26 -3.76 21.96
CA ILE A 53 -2.94 -4.77 20.96
C ILE A 53 -4.25 -5.39 20.47
N VAL A 54 -4.42 -5.40 19.15
CA VAL A 54 -5.56 -5.99 18.46
C VAL A 54 -5.26 -7.44 18.11
N ASN A 55 -4.07 -7.67 17.52
CA ASN A 55 -3.68 -8.98 17.05
C ASN A 55 -2.16 -9.15 17.05
N THR A 56 -1.72 -10.42 17.13
CA THR A 56 -0.31 -10.80 16.96
C THR A 56 -0.24 -11.98 16.00
N TRP A 57 0.37 -11.78 14.84
CA TRP A 57 0.52 -12.81 13.82
C TRP A 57 1.99 -13.11 13.54
N GLY A 58 2.40 -14.38 13.77
CA GLY A 58 3.80 -14.78 13.57
C GLY A 58 4.75 -13.90 14.39
N ASP A 59 5.52 -13.04 13.80
CA ASP A 59 6.39 -12.01 14.41
C ASP A 59 5.78 -10.60 14.43
N ALA A 60 4.62 -10.41 13.79
CA ALA A 60 3.95 -9.13 13.74
C ALA A 60 3.14 -8.80 15.01
N VAL A 61 3.01 -7.50 15.30
CA VAL A 61 2.13 -6.91 16.32
C VAL A 61 1.26 -5.86 15.65
N ILE A 62 -0.04 -5.94 15.85
CA ILE A 62 -1.01 -4.95 15.39
C ILE A 62 -1.63 -4.30 16.61
N ALA A 63 -1.54 -2.98 16.70
CA ALA A 63 -2.14 -2.19 17.77
C ALA A 63 -3.00 -1.06 17.20
N GLU A 64 -3.98 -0.64 17.98
CA GLU A 64 -4.80 0.53 17.69
C GLU A 64 -4.71 1.58 18.78
N PHE A 65 -4.88 2.84 18.36
CA PHE A 65 -4.84 4.01 19.23
C PHE A 65 -5.98 4.96 18.89
N ALA A 66 -6.57 5.57 19.90
CA ALA A 66 -7.52 6.65 19.71
C ALA A 66 -6.83 7.95 19.27
N SER A 67 -5.58 8.16 19.68
CA SER A 67 -4.77 9.33 19.36
C SER A 67 -3.66 9.00 18.36
N VAL A 68 -3.60 9.78 17.27
CA VAL A 68 -2.52 9.69 16.28
C VAL A 68 -1.18 10.09 16.89
N VAL A 69 -1.18 11.09 17.78
CA VAL A 69 0.02 11.60 18.46
C VAL A 69 0.61 10.51 19.34
N GLU A 70 -0.22 9.86 20.16
CA GLU A 70 0.19 8.76 21.03
C GLU A 70 0.74 7.57 20.24
N ALA A 71 0.12 7.22 19.11
CA ALA A 71 0.61 6.15 18.25
C ALA A 71 2.02 6.41 17.71
N VAL A 72 2.32 7.65 17.29
CA VAL A 72 3.64 8.01 16.77
C VAL A 72 4.67 8.10 17.89
N GLN A 73 4.33 8.65 19.05
CA GLN A 73 5.20 8.67 20.22
C GLN A 73 5.53 7.26 20.71
N CYS A 74 4.53 6.40 20.82
CA CYS A 74 4.69 4.99 21.15
C CYS A 74 5.66 4.29 20.16
N ALA A 75 5.53 4.54 18.87
CA ALA A 75 6.41 3.95 17.87
C ALA A 75 7.87 4.43 18.03
N VAL A 76 8.08 5.72 18.29
CA VAL A 76 9.42 6.29 18.51
C VAL A 76 10.05 5.69 19.77
N GLU A 77 9.34 5.66 20.89
CA GLU A 77 9.81 5.06 22.13
C GLU A 77 10.09 3.56 21.97
N THR A 78 9.20 2.85 21.24
CA THR A 78 9.41 1.43 20.94
C THR A 78 10.71 1.21 20.19
N GLN A 79 11.00 1.97 19.16
CA GLN A 79 12.25 1.81 18.41
C GLN A 79 13.48 2.13 19.26
N GLN A 80 13.41 3.16 20.12
CA GLN A 80 14.49 3.51 21.05
C GLN A 80 14.76 2.39 22.07
N GLU A 81 13.71 1.84 22.67
CA GLU A 81 13.79 0.72 23.61
C GLU A 81 14.38 -0.54 22.93
N LEU A 82 13.92 -0.85 21.72
CA LEU A 82 14.42 -2.00 20.98
C LEU A 82 15.88 -1.82 20.52
N ALA A 83 16.28 -0.61 20.16
CA ALA A 83 17.66 -0.27 19.82
C ALA A 83 18.58 -0.46 21.03
N SER A 84 18.22 0.05 22.21
CA SER A 84 19.01 -0.09 23.44
C SER A 84 19.27 -1.56 23.79
N HIS A 85 18.28 -2.40 23.61
CA HIS A 85 18.44 -3.83 23.82
C HIS A 85 19.31 -4.53 22.75
N ASN A 86 19.38 -3.98 21.53
CA ASN A 86 20.21 -4.54 20.46
C ASN A 86 21.68 -4.12 20.59
N ASP A 87 21.99 -3.00 21.29
CA ASP A 87 23.37 -2.52 21.45
C ASP A 87 24.25 -3.49 22.18
N GLU A 88 23.69 -4.28 23.10
CA GLU A 88 24.40 -5.32 23.87
C GLU A 88 24.57 -6.64 23.09
N LEU A 89 23.96 -6.75 21.89
CA LEU A 89 23.96 -8.00 21.11
C LEU A 89 24.87 -7.91 19.89
N PRO A 90 25.54 -9.04 19.52
CA PRO A 90 26.18 -9.15 18.22
C PRO A 90 25.20 -8.90 17.09
N GLU A 91 25.64 -8.29 15.99
CA GLU A 91 24.78 -7.90 14.85
C GLU A 91 23.93 -9.08 14.33
N ALA A 92 24.48 -10.28 14.29
CA ALA A 92 23.78 -11.49 13.84
C ALA A 92 22.56 -11.88 14.71
N GLN A 93 22.52 -11.41 15.97
CA GLN A 93 21.45 -11.70 16.95
C GLN A 93 20.50 -10.52 17.16
N ARG A 94 20.78 -9.37 16.55
CA ARG A 94 19.94 -8.18 16.66
C ARG A 94 18.59 -8.42 16.00
N MET A 95 17.52 -8.08 16.73
CA MET A 95 16.15 -8.15 16.23
C MET A 95 15.62 -6.73 16.07
N ASN A 96 15.63 -6.23 14.84
CA ASN A 96 15.09 -4.92 14.49
C ASN A 96 13.65 -5.07 14.03
N PHE A 97 12.80 -4.12 14.41
CA PHE A 97 11.42 -4.07 13.96
C PHE A 97 11.24 -2.95 12.94
N ARG A 98 10.30 -3.14 12.03
CA ARG A 98 9.81 -2.13 11.10
C ARG A 98 8.41 -1.72 11.55
N ILE A 99 8.10 -0.45 11.55
CA ILE A 99 6.82 0.05 12.02
C ILE A 99 6.14 0.85 10.90
N GLY A 100 4.85 0.58 10.68
CA GLY A 100 3.98 1.34 9.79
C GLY A 100 2.77 1.86 10.54
N ILE A 101 2.41 3.15 10.37
CA ILE A 101 1.27 3.77 11.06
C ILE A 101 0.34 4.40 10.03
N ASN A 102 -0.95 4.13 10.18
CA ASN A 102 -2.00 4.70 9.35
C ASN A 102 -3.22 5.13 10.17
N LEU A 103 -3.85 6.23 9.79
CA LEU A 103 -5.17 6.64 10.26
C LEU A 103 -6.19 6.27 9.19
N GLY A 104 -7.13 5.40 9.53
CA GLY A 104 -8.11 4.92 8.55
C GLY A 104 -9.38 4.33 9.16
N ASP A 105 -10.39 4.14 8.32
CA ASP A 105 -11.63 3.47 8.68
C ASP A 105 -11.42 1.96 8.76
N VAL A 106 -11.91 1.35 9.81
CA VAL A 106 -11.85 -0.10 10.04
C VAL A 106 -13.21 -0.70 10.35
N MET A 107 -13.37 -1.95 10.01
CA MET A 107 -14.48 -2.79 10.45
C MET A 107 -14.08 -3.54 11.72
N LEU A 108 -15.01 -3.61 12.68
CA LEU A 108 -14.82 -4.29 13.95
C LEU A 108 -15.61 -5.60 13.95
N GLU A 109 -14.92 -6.68 14.30
CA GLU A 109 -15.52 -8.00 14.53
C GLU A 109 -14.96 -8.57 15.85
N GLY A 110 -15.77 -8.50 16.91
CA GLY A 110 -15.30 -8.77 18.27
C GLY A 110 -14.22 -7.78 18.68
N ASP A 111 -13.05 -8.30 19.07
CA ASP A 111 -11.87 -7.51 19.44
C ASP A 111 -10.91 -7.28 18.26
N ASP A 112 -11.19 -7.86 17.08
CA ASP A 112 -10.33 -7.77 15.90
C ASP A 112 -10.74 -6.62 14.97
N VAL A 113 -9.81 -6.16 14.12
CA VAL A 113 -10.01 -5.05 13.17
C VAL A 113 -9.64 -5.49 11.76
N TYR A 114 -10.46 -5.09 10.78
CA TYR A 114 -10.30 -5.42 9.37
C TYR A 114 -10.49 -4.18 8.50
N GLY A 115 -9.94 -4.22 7.29
CA GLY A 115 -10.16 -3.22 6.25
C GLY A 115 -8.89 -2.61 5.70
N ASP A 116 -9.06 -1.67 4.75
CA ASP A 116 -7.95 -1.05 4.04
C ASP A 116 -7.00 -0.29 4.97
N GLY A 117 -7.53 0.25 6.09
CA GLY A 117 -6.70 0.94 7.08
C GLY A 117 -5.60 0.05 7.65
N VAL A 118 -5.91 -1.23 7.95
CA VAL A 118 -4.93 -2.23 8.44
C VAL A 118 -3.93 -2.57 7.34
N ASN A 119 -4.43 -2.79 6.10
CA ASN A 119 -3.59 -3.13 4.96
C ASN A 119 -2.56 -2.02 4.67
N ILE A 120 -2.99 -0.75 4.72
CA ILE A 120 -2.09 0.39 4.51
C ILE A 120 -1.00 0.43 5.59
N ALA A 121 -1.34 0.27 6.87
CA ALA A 121 -0.37 0.24 7.96
C ALA A 121 0.64 -0.90 7.77
N ALA A 122 0.17 -2.11 7.42
CA ALA A 122 1.02 -3.27 7.15
C ALA A 122 1.96 -3.04 5.95
N ARG A 123 1.47 -2.40 4.86
CA ARG A 123 2.31 -2.10 3.70
C ARG A 123 3.33 -1.00 3.95
N LEU A 124 2.99 0.02 4.74
CA LEU A 124 3.97 1.01 5.19
C LEU A 124 5.05 0.35 6.04
N GLN A 125 4.67 -0.58 6.92
CA GLN A 125 5.61 -1.36 7.71
C GLN A 125 6.56 -2.19 6.82
N GLU A 126 6.07 -2.85 5.76
CA GLU A 126 6.90 -3.60 4.80
C GLU A 126 7.92 -2.71 4.08
N LEU A 127 7.58 -1.45 3.79
CA LEU A 127 8.46 -0.48 3.13
C LEU A 127 9.46 0.17 4.10
N ALA A 128 9.23 0.09 5.40
CA ALA A 128 10.13 0.67 6.40
C ALA A 128 11.47 -0.07 6.42
N GLU A 129 12.56 0.66 6.63
CA GLU A 129 13.86 0.07 6.91
C GLU A 129 13.88 -0.60 8.29
N PRO A 130 14.73 -1.62 8.54
CA PRO A 130 14.90 -2.20 9.88
C PRO A 130 15.23 -1.11 10.91
N GLY A 131 14.44 -1.01 11.98
CA GLY A 131 14.54 0.06 12.97
C GLY A 131 13.80 1.33 12.57
N GLY A 132 13.19 1.39 11.38
CA GLY A 132 12.50 2.57 10.86
C GLY A 132 11.01 2.62 11.18
N ILE A 133 10.43 3.81 11.00
CA ILE A 133 9.00 4.10 11.17
C ILE A 133 8.52 4.84 9.92
N LEU A 134 7.48 4.31 9.26
CA LEU A 134 6.77 5.00 8.19
C LEU A 134 5.34 5.33 8.61
N ILE A 135 4.89 6.52 8.23
CA ILE A 135 3.53 7.00 8.51
C ILE A 135 2.82 7.42 7.22
N SER A 136 1.51 7.29 7.18
CA SER A 136 0.69 7.77 6.07
C SER A 136 0.49 9.29 6.11
N GLY A 137 0.11 9.90 4.97
CA GLY A 137 -0.23 11.32 4.87
C GLY A 137 -1.23 11.79 5.92
N PRO A 138 -2.38 11.12 6.12
CA PRO A 138 -3.33 11.45 7.18
C PRO A 138 -2.72 11.47 8.59
N VAL A 139 -1.76 10.59 8.88
CA VAL A 139 -1.02 10.60 10.15
C VAL A 139 -0.10 11.82 10.23
N TYR A 140 0.67 12.08 9.18
CA TYR A 140 1.56 13.24 9.09
C TYR A 140 0.81 14.54 9.34
N ASP A 141 -0.34 14.74 8.71
CA ASP A 141 -1.17 15.94 8.84
C ASP A 141 -1.60 16.20 10.28
N GLN A 142 -1.73 15.15 11.10
CA GLN A 142 -2.11 15.26 12.51
C GLN A 142 -0.94 15.54 13.44
N VAL A 143 0.30 15.16 13.09
CA VAL A 143 1.43 15.14 14.03
C VAL A 143 2.54 16.14 13.73
N HIS A 144 2.70 16.59 12.46
CA HIS A 144 3.86 17.37 12.03
C HIS A 144 4.06 18.71 12.79
N ASN A 145 2.99 19.28 13.32
CA ASN A 145 3.01 20.52 14.11
C ASN A 145 2.83 20.30 15.62
N LYS A 146 2.69 19.05 16.07
CA LYS A 146 2.46 18.70 17.47
C LYS A 146 3.66 17.99 18.09
N LEU A 147 4.46 17.31 17.28
CA LEU A 147 5.62 16.55 17.73
C LEU A 147 6.91 17.24 17.27
N SER A 148 7.88 17.34 18.19
CA SER A 148 9.21 17.89 17.90
C SER A 148 10.14 16.83 17.29
N ILE A 149 9.67 16.12 16.28
CA ILE A 149 10.41 15.10 15.51
C ILE A 149 10.41 15.48 14.04
N GLY A 150 11.45 15.06 13.30
CA GLY A 150 11.56 15.31 11.88
C GLY A 150 10.77 14.30 11.05
N PHE A 151 10.32 14.72 9.88
CA PHE A 151 9.65 13.87 8.91
C PHE A 151 10.24 14.08 7.52
N GLU A 152 10.54 12.98 6.81
CA GLU A 152 11.05 13.00 5.45
C GLU A 152 9.97 12.48 4.51
N PRO A 153 9.54 13.27 3.50
CA PRO A 153 8.54 12.82 2.55
C PRO A 153 9.12 11.77 1.60
N LEU A 154 8.42 10.66 1.42
CA LEU A 154 8.76 9.61 0.47
C LEU A 154 7.93 9.71 -0.82
N GLY A 155 6.99 10.66 -0.89
CA GLY A 155 6.06 10.81 -2.01
C GLY A 155 4.97 9.75 -2.04
N GLU A 156 4.30 9.63 -3.18
CA GLU A 156 3.23 8.67 -3.40
C GLU A 156 3.79 7.25 -3.55
N GLN A 157 3.28 6.33 -2.73
CA GLN A 157 3.63 4.92 -2.74
C GLN A 157 2.47 4.10 -3.31
N SER A 158 2.74 3.33 -4.36
CA SER A 158 1.79 2.36 -4.90
C SER A 158 1.86 1.09 -4.06
N LEU A 159 0.90 0.89 -3.18
CA LEU A 159 0.86 -0.23 -2.26
C LEU A 159 0.07 -1.40 -2.85
N LYS A 160 0.56 -2.63 -2.68
CA LYS A 160 -0.11 -3.83 -3.17
C LYS A 160 -1.49 -3.97 -2.52
N ASN A 161 -2.53 -4.21 -3.33
CA ASN A 161 -3.93 -4.37 -2.90
C ASN A 161 -4.55 -3.12 -2.26
N VAL A 162 -3.99 -1.93 -2.47
CA VAL A 162 -4.57 -0.63 -2.10
C VAL A 162 -4.97 0.09 -3.39
N ALA A 163 -6.23 0.53 -3.47
CA ALA A 163 -6.81 1.05 -4.72
C ALA A 163 -6.17 2.37 -5.19
N HIS A 164 -5.66 3.18 -4.25
CA HIS A 164 -5.09 4.49 -4.53
C HIS A 164 -3.67 4.60 -3.95
N PRO A 165 -2.77 5.34 -4.59
CA PRO A 165 -1.46 5.64 -4.02
C PRO A 165 -1.60 6.32 -2.65
N VAL A 166 -0.70 5.97 -1.73
CA VAL A 166 -0.66 6.53 -0.38
C VAL A 166 0.60 7.36 -0.23
N THR A 167 0.46 8.62 0.17
CA THR A 167 1.63 9.44 0.52
C THR A 167 2.25 8.93 1.80
N GLY A 168 3.54 8.60 1.76
CA GLY A 168 4.31 8.10 2.90
C GLY A 168 5.32 9.11 3.41
N TYR A 169 5.59 9.06 4.72
CA TYR A 169 6.62 9.86 5.37
C TYR A 169 7.46 8.96 6.29
N ARG A 170 8.78 9.17 6.29
CA ARG A 170 9.68 8.55 7.26
C ARG A 170 9.79 9.42 8.50
N VAL A 171 9.69 8.82 9.68
CA VAL A 171 9.93 9.47 10.95
C VAL A 171 11.43 9.45 11.23
N LEU A 172 12.03 10.62 11.44
CA LEU A 172 13.46 10.77 11.75
C LEU A 172 13.68 10.64 13.26
N GLN A 173 14.35 9.56 13.65
CA GLN A 173 14.69 9.28 15.05
C GLN A 173 16.04 9.93 15.38
N GLY A 174 16.07 10.87 16.36
CA GLY A 174 17.32 11.40 16.90
C GLY A 174 17.96 12.57 16.15
N GLY A 175 17.22 13.33 15.35
CA GLY A 175 17.67 14.57 14.73
C GLY A 175 16.92 15.79 15.26
N ALA A 176 17.62 16.91 15.44
CA ALA A 176 16.96 18.21 15.57
C ALA A 176 15.94 18.37 14.43
N PRO A 177 14.79 19.01 14.66
CA PRO A 177 13.77 19.16 13.62
C PRO A 177 14.46 19.76 12.40
N SER A 178 14.65 18.95 11.36
CA SER A 178 14.90 19.51 10.05
C SER A 178 13.69 20.40 9.84
N ARG A 179 13.89 21.72 9.74
CA ARG A 179 12.82 22.62 9.32
C ARG A 179 12.28 21.99 8.04
N SER A 180 11.17 21.31 8.19
CA SER A 180 10.43 20.78 7.05
C SER A 180 10.28 21.96 6.10
N GLN A 181 10.95 21.89 4.97
CA GLN A 181 10.47 22.68 3.84
C GLN A 181 8.99 22.32 3.77
N PRO A 182 8.09 23.31 3.76
CA PRO A 182 6.68 23.04 3.53
C PRO A 182 6.63 22.10 2.34
N PRO A 183 5.75 21.07 2.35
CA PRO A 183 5.59 20.19 1.20
C PRO A 183 5.63 21.10 -0.03
N PRO A 184 6.41 20.79 -1.07
CA PRO A 184 6.46 21.66 -2.24
C PRO A 184 5.01 21.95 -2.55
N GLU A 185 4.62 23.23 -2.39
CA GLU A 185 3.26 23.67 -2.72
C GLU A 185 2.99 22.99 -4.05
N PRO A 186 1.83 22.28 -4.22
CA PRO A 186 1.53 21.69 -5.49
C PRO A 186 1.80 22.85 -6.45
N ARG A 187 2.91 22.76 -7.21
CA ARG A 187 3.17 23.75 -8.24
C ARG A 187 1.91 23.74 -9.05
N MET A 188 1.03 24.72 -8.79
CA MET A 188 -0.04 24.98 -9.71
C MET A 188 0.73 25.20 -11.00
N LYS A 189 0.72 24.16 -11.85
CA LYS A 189 1.10 24.34 -13.25
C LYS A 189 0.37 25.62 -13.62
N PRO A 190 1.07 26.65 -14.15
CA PRO A 190 0.37 27.79 -14.72
C PRO A 190 -0.77 27.18 -15.53
N PRO A 191 -2.02 27.73 -15.45
CA PRO A 191 -3.14 27.14 -16.15
C PRO A 191 -2.61 26.79 -17.52
N ALA A 192 -2.51 25.50 -17.82
CA ALA A 192 -2.12 25.04 -19.13
C ALA A 192 -3.08 25.77 -20.05
N ALA A 193 -2.53 26.48 -21.03
CA ALA A 193 -3.32 26.93 -22.15
C ALA A 193 -4.21 25.74 -22.50
N PRO A 194 -5.54 25.93 -22.74
CA PRO A 194 -6.45 24.84 -22.88
C PRO A 194 -5.81 23.83 -23.82
N GLU A 195 -5.24 22.75 -23.27
CA GLU A 195 -4.92 21.58 -24.04
C GLU A 195 -6.30 21.17 -24.52
N ASP A 196 -6.51 21.35 -25.82
CA ASP A 196 -7.65 20.78 -26.50
C ASP A 196 -7.81 19.38 -25.93
N SER A 197 -8.89 19.20 -25.19
CA SER A 197 -9.26 17.92 -24.62
C SER A 197 -9.57 17.00 -25.80
N GLU A 198 -8.51 16.51 -26.43
CA GLU A 198 -8.65 15.36 -27.29
C GLU A 198 -9.09 14.24 -26.35
N SER A 199 -10.40 14.07 -26.31
CA SER A 199 -11.09 13.06 -25.55
C SER A 199 -10.36 11.74 -25.76
N GLY A 200 -10.33 10.85 -24.73
CA GLY A 200 -9.74 9.51 -24.86
C GLY A 200 -10.25 8.76 -26.10
N LEU A 201 -11.41 9.14 -26.63
CA LEU A 201 -11.97 8.76 -27.92
C LEU A 201 -11.09 9.19 -29.11
N ALA A 202 -10.50 10.39 -29.14
CA ALA A 202 -9.64 10.83 -30.24
C ALA A 202 -8.34 10.03 -30.32
N ARG A 203 -7.75 9.66 -29.18
CA ARG A 203 -6.59 8.73 -29.12
C ARG A 203 -6.96 7.31 -29.55
N ALA A 204 -8.15 6.83 -29.19
CA ALA A 204 -8.67 5.55 -29.64
C ALA A 204 -8.95 5.58 -31.16
N TRP A 205 -9.45 6.69 -31.71
CA TRP A 205 -9.65 6.88 -33.14
C TRP A 205 -8.34 6.92 -33.91
N GLY A 206 -7.32 7.60 -33.42
CA GLY A 206 -6.00 7.63 -34.05
C GLY A 206 -5.35 6.25 -34.17
N TRP A 207 -5.52 5.38 -33.15
CA TRP A 207 -5.06 4.00 -33.20
C TRP A 207 -5.86 3.17 -34.23
N TYR A 208 -7.16 3.39 -34.33
CA TYR A 208 -8.07 2.68 -35.25
C TYR A 208 -7.81 3.03 -36.72
N THR A 209 -7.52 4.28 -37.03
CA THR A 209 -7.24 4.74 -38.42
C THR A 209 -5.89 4.27 -38.96
N GLY A 210 -4.95 3.86 -38.09
CA GLY A 210 -3.65 3.30 -38.47
C GLY A 210 -3.68 1.80 -38.78
N LEU A 211 -4.82 1.11 -38.60
CA LEU A 211 -4.94 -0.32 -38.87
C LEU A 211 -5.17 -0.61 -40.38
N PRO A 212 -4.61 -1.72 -40.91
CA PRO A 212 -4.94 -2.16 -42.26
C PRO A 212 -6.46 -2.36 -42.40
N ARG A 213 -7.04 -1.90 -43.51
CA ARG A 213 -8.50 -1.98 -43.77
C ARG A 213 -9.08 -3.35 -43.50
N ALA A 214 -8.35 -4.43 -43.84
CA ALA A 214 -8.77 -5.81 -43.58
C ALA A 214 -8.87 -6.15 -42.06
N SER A 215 -8.02 -5.56 -41.20
CA SER A 215 -8.06 -5.75 -39.74
C SER A 215 -9.25 -5.03 -39.12
N VAL A 216 -9.60 -3.85 -39.65
CA VAL A 216 -10.79 -3.08 -39.24
C VAL A 216 -12.07 -3.86 -39.49
N VAL A 217 -12.19 -4.50 -40.66
CA VAL A 217 -13.35 -5.32 -41.02
C VAL A 217 -13.47 -6.52 -40.07
N LEU A 218 -12.37 -7.19 -39.76
CA LEU A 218 -12.38 -8.34 -38.84
C LEU A 218 -12.81 -7.97 -37.42
N ILE A 219 -12.37 -6.81 -36.92
CA ILE A 219 -12.77 -6.27 -35.62
C ILE A 219 -14.27 -5.92 -35.64
N ALA A 220 -14.76 -5.28 -36.72
CA ALA A 220 -16.17 -4.93 -36.83
C ALA A 220 -17.08 -6.19 -36.83
N ILE A 221 -16.67 -7.27 -37.50
CA ILE A 221 -17.37 -8.54 -37.47
C ILE A 221 -17.40 -9.16 -36.08
N ALA A 222 -16.27 -9.13 -35.34
CA ALA A 222 -16.17 -9.63 -33.96
C ALA A 222 -17.10 -8.86 -33.00
N VAL A 223 -17.16 -7.52 -33.12
CA VAL A 223 -18.09 -6.66 -32.35
C VAL A 223 -19.55 -6.96 -32.71
N PHE A 224 -19.86 -7.15 -33.99
CA PHE A 224 -21.21 -7.49 -34.46
C PHE A 224 -21.69 -8.85 -33.91
N LEU A 225 -20.83 -9.87 -33.90
CA LEU A 225 -21.13 -11.18 -33.31
C LEU A 225 -21.34 -11.05 -31.77
N PHE A 226 -20.60 -10.22 -31.11
CA PHE A 226 -20.80 -9.94 -29.68
C PHE A 226 -22.18 -9.32 -29.42
N VAL A 227 -22.55 -8.29 -30.20
CA VAL A 227 -23.85 -7.63 -30.09
C VAL A 227 -24.99 -8.63 -30.34
N ILE A 228 -24.91 -9.45 -31.35
CA ILE A 228 -25.92 -10.51 -31.61
C ILE A 228 -26.03 -11.44 -30.41
N ASN A 229 -24.92 -11.91 -29.84
CA ASN A 229 -24.94 -12.81 -28.70
C ASN A 229 -25.59 -12.16 -27.45
N VAL A 230 -25.33 -10.85 -27.19
CA VAL A 230 -25.97 -10.10 -26.11
C VAL A 230 -27.50 -10.02 -26.32
N PHE A 231 -27.96 -9.75 -27.55
CA PHE A 231 -29.42 -9.68 -27.87
C PHE A 231 -30.10 -11.05 -27.95
N SER A 232 -29.36 -12.13 -28.19
CA SER A 232 -29.92 -13.51 -28.27
C SER A 232 -30.09 -14.17 -26.89
N GLY A 233 -29.71 -13.46 -25.80
CA GLY A 233 -29.77 -13.98 -24.43
C GLY A 233 -28.45 -14.66 -24.03
N LEU A 234 -27.94 -14.31 -22.89
CA LEU A 234 -26.61 -14.74 -22.36
C LEU A 234 -26.60 -16.24 -21.90
N HIS A 235 -27.59 -17.04 -22.27
CA HIS A 235 -27.66 -18.44 -21.83
C HIS A 235 -26.59 -19.34 -22.43
N GLU A 236 -26.08 -19.02 -23.62
CA GLU A 236 -24.96 -19.74 -24.24
C GLU A 236 -24.01 -18.75 -24.88
N ILE A 237 -22.78 -18.61 -24.32
CA ILE A 237 -21.73 -17.73 -24.85
C ILE A 237 -21.02 -18.48 -26.01
N TRP A 238 -21.53 -18.41 -27.20
CA TRP A 238 -20.95 -19.10 -28.37
C TRP A 238 -20.00 -18.22 -29.20
N PHE A 239 -20.09 -16.89 -29.07
CA PHE A 239 -19.33 -15.96 -29.92
C PHE A 239 -17.82 -15.95 -29.63
N HIS A 240 -17.37 -16.40 -28.45
CA HIS A 240 -15.97 -16.31 -28.01
C HIS A 240 -15.00 -17.08 -28.89
N TRP A 241 -15.40 -18.25 -29.42
CA TRP A 241 -14.57 -19.02 -30.34
C TRP A 241 -14.35 -18.34 -31.69
N PRO A 242 -15.38 -17.92 -32.44
CA PRO A 242 -15.20 -17.17 -33.67
C PRO A 242 -14.50 -15.83 -33.47
N ALA A 243 -14.83 -15.08 -32.39
CA ALA A 243 -14.21 -13.80 -32.11
C ALA A 243 -12.72 -13.93 -31.79
N ALA A 244 -12.31 -14.95 -31.04
CA ALA A 244 -10.90 -15.19 -30.74
C ALA A 244 -10.07 -15.46 -32.00
N VAL A 245 -10.58 -16.26 -32.93
CA VAL A 245 -9.91 -16.53 -34.21
C VAL A 245 -9.80 -15.28 -35.05
N LEU A 246 -10.85 -14.46 -35.15
CA LEU A 246 -10.85 -13.22 -35.93
C LEU A 246 -9.88 -12.20 -35.36
N LEU A 247 -9.84 -12.06 -34.05
CA LEU A 247 -8.90 -11.15 -33.33
C LEU A 247 -7.45 -11.62 -33.48
N LEU A 248 -7.20 -12.93 -33.42
CA LEU A 248 -5.85 -13.47 -33.65
C LEU A 248 -5.37 -13.20 -35.07
N ILE A 249 -6.22 -13.40 -36.08
CA ILE A 249 -5.88 -13.09 -37.48
C ILE A 249 -5.64 -11.60 -37.66
N ALA A 250 -6.46 -10.74 -37.06
CA ALA A 250 -6.28 -9.29 -37.09
C ALA A 250 -4.94 -8.87 -36.48
N PHE A 251 -4.58 -9.44 -35.31
CA PHE A 251 -3.32 -9.20 -34.64
C PHE A 251 -2.10 -9.63 -35.46
N LEU A 252 -2.13 -10.85 -36.02
CA LEU A 252 -1.02 -11.36 -36.84
C LEU A 252 -0.81 -10.53 -38.10
N ARG A 253 -1.88 -10.00 -38.69
CA ARG A 253 -1.79 -9.09 -39.86
C ARG A 253 -1.24 -7.72 -39.48
N ALA A 254 -1.67 -7.17 -38.33
CA ALA A 254 -1.15 -5.90 -37.83
C ALA A 254 0.34 -6.00 -37.47
N ALA A 255 0.78 -7.13 -36.91
CA ALA A 255 2.18 -7.37 -36.58
C ALA A 255 3.07 -7.49 -37.84
N ARG A 256 2.58 -8.17 -38.89
CA ARG A 256 3.32 -8.28 -40.16
C ARG A 256 3.43 -6.96 -40.93
N GLY A 257 2.44 -6.07 -40.81
CA GLY A 257 2.46 -4.76 -41.46
C GLY A 257 3.48 -3.78 -40.86
N ARG A 258 3.95 -4.01 -39.61
CA ARG A 258 4.98 -3.20 -38.98
C ARG A 258 6.43 -3.63 -39.31
N GLY A 259 6.62 -4.83 -39.85
CA GLY A 259 7.96 -5.34 -40.19
C GLY A 259 8.45 -5.00 -41.61
N SER A 260 7.66 -4.28 -42.43
CA SER A 260 8.01 -3.94 -43.81
C SER A 260 8.34 -2.45 -44.05
N SER A 261 8.55 -1.68 -42.98
CA SER A 261 8.96 -0.26 -43.04
C SER A 261 10.20 -0.01 -42.19
N GLN A 262 11.25 -0.83 -42.39
CA GLN A 262 12.65 -0.49 -42.06
C GLN A 262 13.49 -0.60 -43.31
#